data_238da493ece96c97033455c5593e3965
#
_entry.id   238da493ece96c97033455c5593e3965
#
_cell.length_a   1.000
_cell.length_b   1.000
_cell.length_c   1.000
_cell.angle_alpha   90.00
_cell.angle_beta   90.00
_cell.angle_gamma   90.00
#
_symmetry.space_group_name_H-M   'P 1'
#
loop_
_entity.id
_entity.type
_entity.pdbx_description
1 polymer ?
#
loop_
_entity_poly.entity_id
_entity_poly.type
_entity_poly.pdbx_seq_one_letter_code
_entity_poly.pdbx_strand_id
1 'polypeptide(L)'
;MTNVVVVGSQWGDEGKGKIVDWLSERANVVVRFQGGHNAGHTLVIDGVKYKLSLLPSGVVRKGKLAVIGNGVVIDPHALVAEIDRLAEQGVVVTHETLRIADNATLILSLHRELDGLREDAASNSGTKIGTTRRGIGPAYEDKVGRRSIRMMDLVNTETLPAKVDRLLTHHNALRRGLGQEEIAVDTLIDELMAIRDRMLPFIESVWLLLDQKRKAGERILFEGAQGTLLDIDHGTYPFVTSSNVVAGQAAAGSGMGPGSLGYILGITKAYTTRVGEGPFPTELDDDDGQRLGERGHEFGTVTGRQRRCGWFDAALVRQSVAVNGITGIALTKLDVLDGFKELKICVGYELDGKRIDYLPASQGAQARVVPVYEVMDGWNETTVGARSWADLPAQAIKYVRRVEELIGAPVSMLSTSPERDDTILVTDPFED
;
A
#
# COMPACT_ATOMS: atom_id res chain seq x y z
N MET A 1 -8.69 -18.42 -15.98
CA MET A 1 -7.70 -18.16 -14.90
C MET A 1 -7.93 -16.74 -14.40
N THR A 2 -8.14 -16.60 -13.14
CA THR A 2 -8.51 -15.34 -12.49
C THR A 2 -7.26 -14.56 -12.11
N ASN A 3 -7.21 -13.26 -12.41
CA ASN A 3 -6.20 -12.35 -11.86
C ASN A 3 -6.57 -12.00 -10.42
N VAL A 4 -5.59 -11.55 -9.64
CA VAL A 4 -5.81 -11.18 -8.23
C VAL A 4 -5.32 -9.77 -7.97
N VAL A 5 -6.16 -8.94 -7.35
CA VAL A 5 -5.78 -7.62 -6.85
C VAL A 5 -5.71 -7.67 -5.32
N VAL A 6 -4.57 -7.30 -4.76
CA VAL A 6 -4.37 -7.20 -3.32
C VAL A 6 -4.44 -5.75 -2.89
N VAL A 7 -5.35 -5.43 -1.98
CA VAL A 7 -5.49 -4.09 -1.37
C VAL A 7 -5.50 -4.19 0.15
N GLY A 8 -4.99 -3.18 0.84
CA GLY A 8 -5.20 -3.03 2.28
C GLY A 8 -6.60 -2.47 2.55
N SER A 9 -7.33 -3.04 3.49
CA SER A 9 -8.70 -2.61 3.82
C SER A 9 -8.78 -1.58 4.94
N GLN A 10 -7.66 -1.27 5.59
CA GLN A 10 -7.55 -0.35 6.74
C GLN A 10 -6.57 0.81 6.42
N TRP A 11 -5.74 1.24 7.38
CA TRP A 11 -4.76 2.33 7.19
C TRP A 11 -3.35 1.85 6.81
N GLY A 12 -3.22 0.74 6.08
CA GLY A 12 -1.92 0.14 5.79
C GLY A 12 -1.41 -0.73 6.95
N ASP A 13 -0.24 -1.33 6.74
CA ASP A 13 0.41 -2.20 7.75
C ASP A 13 -0.41 -3.43 8.17
N GLU A 14 -1.38 -3.85 7.35
CA GLU A 14 -2.24 -5.01 7.60
C GLU A 14 -1.50 -6.36 7.46
N GLY A 15 -0.21 -6.36 7.16
CA GLY A 15 0.55 -7.59 6.94
C GLY A 15 0.51 -8.09 5.48
N LYS A 16 0.28 -7.19 4.52
CA LYS A 16 0.23 -7.52 3.08
C LYS A 16 1.42 -8.33 2.58
N GLY A 17 2.63 -8.04 3.08
CA GLY A 17 3.85 -8.67 2.61
C GLY A 17 3.82 -10.20 2.64
N LYS A 18 3.35 -10.81 3.74
CA LYS A 18 3.20 -12.27 3.87
C LYS A 18 2.26 -12.85 2.82
N ILE A 19 1.09 -12.23 2.63
CA ILE A 19 0.06 -12.72 1.72
C ILE A 19 0.49 -12.51 0.26
N VAL A 20 1.05 -11.35 -0.06
CA VAL A 20 1.60 -11.08 -1.40
C VAL A 20 2.75 -12.04 -1.73
N ASP A 21 3.61 -12.35 -0.78
CA ASP A 21 4.67 -13.34 -0.96
C ASP A 21 4.10 -14.72 -1.31
N TRP A 22 3.10 -15.17 -0.56
CA TRP A 22 2.41 -16.43 -0.82
C TRP A 22 1.73 -16.47 -2.20
N LEU A 23 1.05 -15.38 -2.59
CA LEU A 23 0.40 -15.25 -3.90
C LEU A 23 1.41 -15.11 -5.04
N SER A 24 2.53 -14.41 -4.84
CA SER A 24 3.53 -14.18 -5.88
C SER A 24 4.19 -15.45 -6.37
N GLU A 25 4.27 -16.48 -5.54
CA GLU A 25 4.73 -17.81 -5.96
C GLU A 25 3.81 -18.44 -7.01
N ARG A 26 2.51 -18.18 -6.94
CA ARG A 26 1.48 -18.74 -7.83
C ARG A 26 1.18 -17.87 -9.05
N ALA A 27 1.60 -16.61 -9.03
CA ALA A 27 1.48 -15.69 -10.15
C ALA A 27 2.63 -15.86 -11.15
N ASN A 28 2.40 -15.54 -12.42
CA ASN A 28 3.44 -15.42 -13.45
C ASN A 28 3.99 -13.98 -13.49
N VAL A 29 3.11 -13.00 -13.27
CA VAL A 29 3.42 -11.58 -13.32
C VAL A 29 2.96 -10.91 -12.03
N VAL A 30 3.81 -10.05 -11.45
CA VAL A 30 3.48 -9.25 -10.25
C VAL A 30 3.60 -7.77 -10.59
N VAL A 31 2.51 -7.02 -10.43
CA VAL A 31 2.37 -5.64 -10.88
C VAL A 31 2.18 -4.69 -9.71
N ARG A 32 3.08 -3.72 -9.53
CA ARG A 32 2.84 -2.52 -8.71
C ARG A 32 2.11 -1.49 -9.55
N PHE A 33 0.99 -0.97 -9.09
CA PHE A 33 0.11 -0.12 -9.89
C PHE A 33 -0.09 1.30 -9.32
N GLN A 34 0.42 1.59 -8.12
CA GLN A 34 0.29 2.90 -7.48
C GLN A 34 1.34 3.12 -6.39
N GLY A 35 1.43 4.36 -5.88
CA GLY A 35 2.39 4.73 -4.84
C GLY A 35 3.78 4.99 -5.39
N GLY A 36 4.77 4.82 -4.57
CA GLY A 36 6.19 4.99 -4.89
C GLY A 36 7.04 4.23 -3.87
N HIS A 37 8.25 4.70 -3.63
CA HIS A 37 9.17 4.09 -2.67
C HIS A 37 8.89 4.48 -1.19
N ASN A 38 7.74 5.11 -0.92
CA ASN A 38 7.27 5.45 0.43
C ASN A 38 6.72 4.26 1.21
N ALA A 39 6.33 3.16 0.52
CA ALA A 39 5.83 1.94 1.14
C ALA A 39 6.88 0.84 1.03
N GLY A 40 7.51 0.52 2.15
CA GLY A 40 8.45 -0.61 2.23
C GLY A 40 7.77 -1.87 2.76
N HIS A 41 8.13 -3.03 2.24
CA HIS A 41 7.76 -4.32 2.78
C HIS A 41 8.95 -5.27 2.83
N THR A 42 8.89 -6.24 3.73
CA THR A 42 9.95 -7.24 3.89
C THR A 42 9.40 -8.60 3.49
N LEU A 43 10.14 -9.30 2.65
CA LEU A 43 9.91 -10.70 2.30
C LEU A 43 10.96 -11.56 2.98
N VAL A 44 10.59 -12.77 3.36
CA VAL A 44 11.53 -13.77 3.88
C VAL A 44 11.42 -15.01 2.99
N ILE A 45 12.48 -15.29 2.23
CA ILE A 45 12.52 -16.42 1.30
C ILE A 45 13.76 -17.24 1.66
N ASP A 46 13.56 -18.52 1.98
CA ASP A 46 14.62 -19.45 2.39
C ASP A 46 15.52 -18.87 3.52
N GLY A 47 14.91 -18.16 4.47
CA GLY A 47 15.59 -17.52 5.60
C GLY A 47 16.28 -16.19 5.27
N VAL A 48 16.33 -15.77 4.01
CA VAL A 48 16.90 -14.50 3.58
C VAL A 48 15.84 -13.40 3.60
N LYS A 49 16.17 -12.25 4.21
CA LYS A 49 15.27 -11.09 4.30
C LYS A 49 15.55 -10.12 3.15
N TYR A 50 14.55 -9.89 2.31
CA TYR A 50 14.56 -8.90 1.24
C TYR A 50 13.69 -7.70 1.64
N LYS A 51 14.26 -6.50 1.66
CA LYS A 51 13.53 -5.25 1.92
C LYS A 51 13.26 -4.56 0.59
N LEU A 52 12.00 -4.53 0.16
CA LEU A 52 11.57 -3.91 -1.09
C LEU A 52 10.80 -2.62 -0.82
N SER A 53 10.92 -1.66 -1.73
CA SER A 53 10.22 -0.38 -1.67
C SER A 53 9.49 -0.07 -2.98
N LEU A 54 10.20 0.00 -4.12
CA LEU A 54 9.63 0.19 -5.46
C LEU A 54 9.40 -1.12 -6.20
N LEU A 55 10.34 -2.05 -6.08
CA LEU A 55 10.29 -3.31 -6.80
C LEU A 55 9.11 -4.17 -6.32
N PRO A 56 8.33 -4.76 -7.27
CA PRO A 56 7.29 -5.72 -6.92
C PRO A 56 7.86 -6.98 -6.26
N SER A 57 7.07 -7.63 -5.41
CA SER A 57 7.48 -8.84 -4.66
C SER A 57 7.97 -9.99 -5.55
N GLY A 58 7.50 -10.07 -6.78
CA GLY A 58 7.91 -11.11 -7.73
C GLY A 58 9.38 -11.05 -8.15
N VAL A 59 10.07 -9.91 -7.99
CA VAL A 59 11.45 -9.72 -8.47
C VAL A 59 12.46 -10.67 -7.82
N VAL A 60 12.22 -11.09 -6.59
CA VAL A 60 13.10 -12.01 -5.83
C VAL A 60 12.80 -13.49 -6.07
N ARG A 61 11.86 -13.78 -6.98
CA ARG A 61 11.45 -15.15 -7.31
C ARG A 61 11.81 -15.53 -8.74
N LYS A 62 12.46 -16.67 -8.90
CA LYS A 62 12.86 -17.18 -10.24
C LYS A 62 11.64 -17.40 -11.14
N GLY A 63 11.77 -17.02 -12.41
CA GLY A 63 10.76 -17.24 -13.42
C GLY A 63 9.52 -16.35 -13.30
N LYS A 64 9.54 -15.31 -12.48
CA LYS A 64 8.48 -14.32 -12.35
C LYS A 64 8.86 -13.02 -13.04
N LEU A 65 7.85 -12.36 -13.63
CA LEU A 65 8.01 -11.03 -14.21
C LEU A 65 7.47 -10.00 -13.21
N ALA A 66 8.32 -9.09 -12.78
CA ALA A 66 7.94 -7.91 -12.00
C ALA A 66 7.62 -6.75 -12.93
N VAL A 67 6.53 -6.03 -12.68
CA VAL A 67 6.09 -4.91 -13.52
C VAL A 67 5.78 -3.70 -12.65
N ILE A 68 6.33 -2.55 -12.99
CA ILE A 68 5.98 -1.25 -12.41
C ILE A 68 5.05 -0.54 -13.40
N GLY A 69 3.79 -0.37 -13.03
CA GLY A 69 2.75 0.26 -13.85
C GLY A 69 2.85 1.79 -13.87
N ASN A 70 2.11 2.39 -14.79
CA ASN A 70 2.05 3.85 -15.00
C ASN A 70 1.44 4.64 -13.83
N GLY A 71 0.76 3.96 -12.92
CA GLY A 71 0.22 4.59 -11.71
C GLY A 71 1.27 4.87 -10.64
N VAL A 72 2.43 4.23 -10.70
CA VAL A 72 3.55 4.44 -9.76
C VAL A 72 4.32 5.71 -10.12
N VAL A 73 4.77 6.45 -9.10
CA VAL A 73 5.77 7.51 -9.25
C VAL A 73 7.14 6.98 -8.84
N ILE A 74 8.14 7.11 -9.71
CA ILE A 74 9.41 6.39 -9.63
C ILE A 74 10.54 7.36 -9.32
N ASP A 75 11.19 7.21 -8.17
CA ASP A 75 12.51 7.79 -7.94
C ASP A 75 13.56 6.88 -8.61
N PRO A 76 14.21 7.32 -9.70
CA PRO A 76 15.10 6.46 -10.46
C PRO A 76 16.37 6.12 -9.68
N HIS A 77 16.88 7.03 -8.84
CA HIS A 77 18.03 6.78 -7.98
C HIS A 77 17.71 5.76 -6.89
N ALA A 78 16.54 5.88 -6.26
CA ALA A 78 16.08 4.92 -5.26
C ALA A 78 15.87 3.52 -5.87
N LEU A 79 15.35 3.45 -7.10
CA LEU A 79 15.15 2.19 -7.82
C LEU A 79 16.49 1.52 -8.13
N VAL A 80 17.45 2.25 -8.67
CA VAL A 80 18.78 1.71 -8.98
C VAL A 80 19.49 1.24 -7.72
N ALA A 81 19.43 2.02 -6.62
CA ALA A 81 19.99 1.60 -5.35
C ALA A 81 19.31 0.33 -4.78
N GLU A 82 18.02 0.16 -5.02
CA GLU A 82 17.30 -1.05 -4.63
C GLU A 82 17.73 -2.26 -5.47
N ILE A 83 17.91 -2.10 -6.78
CA ILE A 83 18.43 -3.12 -7.70
C ILE A 83 19.86 -3.55 -7.30
N ASP A 84 20.74 -2.59 -7.02
CA ASP A 84 22.13 -2.86 -6.63
C ASP A 84 22.21 -3.62 -5.30
N ARG A 85 21.39 -3.24 -4.32
CA ARG A 85 21.29 -3.95 -3.04
C ARG A 85 20.79 -5.41 -3.22
N LEU A 86 19.85 -5.64 -4.12
CA LEU A 86 19.39 -7.01 -4.44
C LEU A 86 20.49 -7.82 -5.13
N ALA A 87 21.28 -7.20 -6.00
CA ALA A 87 22.43 -7.85 -6.64
C ALA A 87 23.48 -8.33 -5.60
N GLU A 88 23.75 -7.53 -4.55
CA GLU A 88 24.59 -7.92 -3.42
C GLU A 88 24.03 -9.14 -2.66
N GLN A 89 22.73 -9.34 -2.68
CA GLN A 89 22.04 -10.50 -2.11
C GLN A 89 21.89 -11.68 -3.10
N GLY A 90 22.51 -11.59 -4.28
CA GLY A 90 22.46 -12.65 -5.30
C GLY A 90 21.23 -12.63 -6.21
N VAL A 91 20.41 -11.57 -6.16
CA VAL A 91 19.25 -11.41 -7.05
C VAL A 91 19.61 -10.46 -8.17
N VAL A 92 19.76 -11.00 -9.38
CA VAL A 92 20.10 -10.22 -10.58
C VAL A 92 18.80 -9.75 -11.26
N VAL A 93 18.59 -8.44 -11.29
CA VAL A 93 17.42 -7.82 -11.94
C VAL A 93 17.82 -7.42 -13.36
N THR A 94 17.13 -7.99 -14.35
CA THR A 94 17.35 -7.73 -15.78
C THR A 94 16.06 -7.30 -16.46
N HIS A 95 16.16 -6.91 -17.72
CA HIS A 95 14.99 -6.63 -18.55
C HIS A 95 14.05 -7.85 -18.71
N GLU A 96 14.51 -9.07 -18.46
CA GLU A 96 13.67 -10.27 -18.49
C GLU A 96 12.83 -10.43 -17.22
N THR A 97 13.30 -9.86 -16.11
CA THR A 97 12.66 -10.00 -14.79
C THR A 97 11.94 -8.74 -14.31
N LEU A 98 12.24 -7.56 -14.91
CA LEU A 98 11.60 -6.29 -14.58
C LEU A 98 11.19 -5.53 -15.85
N ARG A 99 9.97 -4.99 -15.84
CA ARG A 99 9.48 -4.01 -16.81
C ARG A 99 8.89 -2.80 -16.12
N ILE A 100 9.06 -1.64 -16.72
CA ILE A 100 8.58 -0.36 -16.19
C ILE A 100 7.80 0.36 -17.28
N ALA A 101 6.61 0.83 -16.93
CA ALA A 101 5.77 1.55 -17.88
C ALA A 101 6.46 2.79 -18.45
N ASP A 102 6.49 2.89 -19.76
CA ASP A 102 7.05 4.01 -20.52
C ASP A 102 6.43 5.36 -20.12
N ASN A 103 5.18 5.36 -19.71
CA ASN A 103 4.41 6.53 -19.29
C ASN A 103 4.37 6.75 -17.76
N ALA A 104 5.17 6.03 -16.96
CA ALA A 104 5.30 6.27 -15.53
C ALA A 104 6.03 7.58 -15.23
N THR A 105 5.59 8.31 -14.20
CA THR A 105 6.14 9.61 -13.79
C THR A 105 7.40 9.42 -12.95
N LEU A 106 8.41 10.25 -13.18
CA LEU A 106 9.64 10.28 -12.38
C LEU A 106 9.50 11.23 -11.18
N ILE A 107 10.04 10.80 -10.05
CA ILE A 107 10.34 11.66 -8.90
C ILE A 107 11.76 12.20 -9.10
N LEU A 108 11.89 13.51 -9.05
CA LEU A 108 13.15 14.23 -9.19
C LEU A 108 13.59 14.80 -7.84
N SER A 109 14.84 15.25 -7.74
CA SER A 109 15.40 15.85 -6.52
C SER A 109 14.53 16.99 -5.98
N LEU A 110 14.03 17.85 -6.88
CA LEU A 110 13.15 18.98 -6.53
C LEU A 110 11.83 18.56 -5.86
N HIS A 111 11.28 17.38 -6.19
CA HIS A 111 10.07 16.89 -5.54
C HIS A 111 10.32 16.51 -4.08
N ARG A 112 11.46 15.86 -3.80
CA ARG A 112 11.85 15.49 -2.42
C ARG A 112 12.12 16.72 -1.58
N GLU A 113 12.80 17.72 -2.15
CA GLU A 113 13.07 18.98 -1.47
C GLU A 113 11.77 19.72 -1.15
N LEU A 114 10.87 19.85 -2.12
CA LEU A 114 9.57 20.52 -1.91
C LEU A 114 8.71 19.81 -0.86
N ASP A 115 8.68 18.47 -0.86
CA ASP A 115 7.97 17.67 0.16
C ASP A 115 8.53 17.94 1.56
N GLY A 116 9.85 18.01 1.70
CA GLY A 116 10.53 18.39 2.95
C GLY A 116 10.19 19.80 3.41
N LEU A 117 10.31 20.80 2.55
CA LEU A 117 10.03 22.21 2.85
C LEU A 117 8.57 22.42 3.31
N ARG A 118 7.61 21.77 2.63
CA ARG A 118 6.20 21.84 3.00
C ARG A 118 5.92 21.22 4.37
N GLU A 119 6.51 20.06 4.66
CA GLU A 119 6.31 19.36 5.92
C GLU A 119 6.95 20.12 7.10
N ASP A 120 8.11 20.79 6.87
CA ASP A 120 8.74 21.63 7.87
C ASP A 120 7.91 22.89 8.15
N ALA A 121 7.38 23.55 7.13
CA ALA A 121 6.47 24.68 7.27
C ALA A 121 5.18 24.29 8.01
N ALA A 122 4.60 23.13 7.67
CA ALA A 122 3.40 22.59 8.30
C ALA A 122 3.63 22.22 9.78
N SER A 123 4.83 21.77 10.13
CA SER A 123 5.19 21.47 11.52
C SER A 123 5.14 22.73 12.41
N ASN A 124 5.51 23.89 11.86
CA ASN A 124 5.48 25.15 12.57
C ASN A 124 4.06 25.72 12.74
N SER A 125 3.12 25.36 11.88
CA SER A 125 1.73 25.82 11.90
C SER A 125 0.74 24.83 12.53
N GLY A 126 1.18 23.67 12.99
CA GLY A 126 0.32 22.62 13.56
C GLY A 126 -0.55 21.90 12.52
N THR A 127 -0.22 22.01 11.23
CA THR A 127 -0.98 21.39 10.11
C THR A 127 -0.24 20.21 9.48
N LYS A 128 0.68 19.60 10.22
CA LYS A 128 1.51 18.49 9.77
C LYS A 128 0.68 17.30 9.32
N ILE A 129 1.01 16.73 8.15
CA ILE A 129 0.39 15.52 7.61
C ILE A 129 1.17 14.27 8.05
N GLY A 130 2.49 14.38 8.21
CA GLY A 130 3.38 13.26 8.53
C GLY A 130 3.89 12.55 7.29
N THR A 131 4.25 13.29 6.23
CA THR A 131 4.76 12.72 4.98
C THR A 131 6.09 11.99 5.19
N THR A 132 6.44 11.11 4.24
CA THR A 132 7.73 10.41 4.24
C THR A 132 8.88 11.25 3.69
N ARG A 133 8.61 12.47 3.22
CA ARG A 133 9.56 13.40 2.57
C ARG A 133 10.28 12.80 1.36
N ARG A 134 9.59 11.93 0.62
CA ARG A 134 10.14 11.23 -0.55
C ARG A 134 9.67 11.81 -1.88
N GLY A 135 8.97 12.95 -1.85
CA GLY A 135 8.52 13.64 -3.05
C GLY A 135 7.32 12.99 -3.76
N ILE A 136 6.61 12.10 -3.09
CA ILE A 136 5.47 11.37 -3.68
C ILE A 136 4.37 12.34 -4.08
N GLY A 137 3.91 13.18 -3.13
CA GLY A 137 2.86 14.18 -3.37
C GLY A 137 3.19 15.14 -4.50
N PRO A 138 4.33 15.85 -4.45
CA PRO A 138 4.74 16.75 -5.51
C PRO A 138 4.86 16.10 -6.90
N ALA A 139 5.30 14.84 -6.99
CA ALA A 139 5.35 14.11 -8.26
C ALA A 139 3.95 13.80 -8.83
N TYR A 140 2.98 13.43 -7.97
CA TYR A 140 1.58 13.28 -8.39
C TYR A 140 0.95 14.63 -8.77
N GLU A 141 1.25 15.73 -8.07
CA GLU A 141 0.83 17.08 -8.46
C GLU A 141 1.30 17.41 -9.88
N ASP A 142 2.54 17.12 -10.21
CA ASP A 142 3.09 17.35 -11.54
C ASP A 142 2.48 16.43 -12.59
N LYS A 143 2.18 15.19 -12.25
CA LYS A 143 1.47 14.25 -13.12
C LYS A 143 0.10 14.80 -13.54
N VAL A 144 -0.74 15.21 -12.58
CA VAL A 144 -2.07 15.77 -12.87
C VAL A 144 -1.98 17.18 -13.44
N GLY A 145 -0.93 17.95 -13.10
CA GLY A 145 -0.58 19.25 -13.68
C GLY A 145 -0.04 19.16 -15.12
N ARG A 146 0.16 17.95 -15.64
CA ARG A 146 0.61 17.65 -17.01
C ARG A 146 1.97 18.27 -17.34
N ARG A 147 2.90 18.33 -16.37
CA ARG A 147 4.26 18.85 -16.49
C ARG A 147 5.34 17.86 -16.05
N SER A 148 4.94 16.66 -15.59
CA SER A 148 5.89 15.64 -15.13
C SER A 148 6.82 15.16 -16.25
N ILE A 149 8.04 14.80 -15.86
CA ILE A 149 8.95 14.01 -16.69
C ILE A 149 8.57 12.54 -16.51
N ARG A 150 8.52 11.79 -17.61
CA ARG A 150 8.13 10.37 -17.65
C ARG A 150 9.28 9.49 -18.09
N MET A 151 9.17 8.20 -17.87
CA MET A 151 10.17 7.21 -18.29
C MET A 151 10.51 7.32 -19.78
N MET A 152 9.50 7.51 -20.66
CA MET A 152 9.70 7.66 -22.12
C MET A 152 10.56 8.89 -22.49
N ASP A 153 10.61 9.91 -21.64
CA ASP A 153 11.39 11.13 -21.89
C ASP A 153 12.91 10.86 -21.78
N LEU A 154 13.30 9.78 -21.11
CA LEU A 154 14.69 9.29 -21.08
C LEU A 154 15.08 8.61 -22.41
N VAL A 155 14.12 8.13 -23.19
CA VAL A 155 14.36 7.53 -24.52
C VAL A 155 14.59 8.63 -25.56
N ASN A 156 13.68 9.60 -25.62
CA ASN A 156 13.74 10.72 -26.55
C ASN A 156 14.18 12.00 -25.83
N THR A 157 15.49 12.24 -25.81
CA THR A 157 16.10 13.37 -25.10
C THR A 157 16.04 14.69 -25.86
N GLU A 158 15.66 14.72 -27.12
CA GLU A 158 15.58 15.96 -27.91
C GLU A 158 14.54 16.94 -27.35
N THR A 159 13.42 16.43 -26.85
CA THR A 159 12.35 17.24 -26.26
C THR A 159 12.53 17.49 -24.77
N LEU A 160 13.50 16.84 -24.14
CA LEU A 160 13.72 16.87 -22.70
C LEU A 160 14.00 18.30 -22.16
N PRO A 161 14.86 19.14 -22.81
CA PRO A 161 15.12 20.49 -22.30
C PRO A 161 13.85 21.34 -22.21
N ALA A 162 12.98 21.31 -23.22
CA ALA A 162 11.73 22.06 -23.20
C ALA A 162 10.74 21.57 -22.15
N LYS A 163 10.72 20.26 -21.87
CA LYS A 163 9.89 19.68 -20.79
C LYS A 163 10.42 20.06 -19.42
N VAL A 164 11.73 20.03 -19.22
CA VAL A 164 12.38 20.44 -17.98
C VAL A 164 12.17 21.94 -17.72
N ASP A 165 12.32 22.78 -18.74
CA ASP A 165 12.06 24.22 -18.64
C ASP A 165 10.61 24.51 -18.20
N ARG A 166 9.64 23.84 -18.82
CA ARG A 166 8.22 23.94 -18.43
C ARG A 166 7.97 23.50 -16.99
N LEU A 167 8.60 22.42 -16.54
CA LEU A 167 8.53 21.94 -15.17
C LEU A 167 9.11 22.99 -14.20
N LEU A 168 10.33 23.47 -14.51
CA LEU A 168 11.06 24.44 -13.71
C LEU A 168 10.41 25.83 -13.66
N THR A 169 9.70 26.26 -14.72
CA THR A 169 8.90 27.48 -14.69
C THR A 169 7.93 27.47 -13.49
N HIS A 170 7.26 26.34 -13.25
CA HIS A 170 6.36 26.18 -12.09
C HIS A 170 7.13 26.08 -10.77
N HIS A 171 8.12 25.19 -10.72
CA HIS A 171 8.85 24.94 -9.47
C HIS A 171 9.70 26.13 -9.01
N ASN A 172 10.35 26.83 -9.95
CA ASN A 172 11.13 28.02 -9.60
C ASN A 172 10.26 29.17 -9.11
N ALA A 173 9.01 29.29 -9.58
CA ALA A 173 8.06 30.25 -9.01
C ALA A 173 7.72 29.90 -7.54
N LEU A 174 7.51 28.62 -7.22
CA LEU A 174 7.30 28.15 -5.84
C LEU A 174 8.55 28.34 -4.98
N ARG A 175 9.73 28.00 -5.51
CA ARG A 175 11.02 28.16 -4.82
C ARG A 175 11.28 29.60 -4.41
N ARG A 176 11.05 30.56 -5.32
CA ARG A 176 11.15 31.99 -4.99
C ARG A 176 10.20 32.37 -3.83
N GLY A 177 8.95 31.89 -3.89
CA GLY A 177 7.97 32.14 -2.83
C GLY A 177 8.35 31.54 -1.47
N LEU A 178 9.15 30.45 -1.48
CA LEU A 178 9.67 29.78 -0.30
C LEU A 178 11.08 30.27 0.11
N GLY A 179 11.61 31.30 -0.54
CA GLY A 179 12.95 31.83 -0.25
C GLY A 179 14.10 30.89 -0.65
N GLN A 180 13.86 30.00 -1.61
CA GLN A 180 14.85 29.06 -2.14
C GLN A 180 15.42 29.55 -3.47
N GLU A 181 16.66 29.16 -3.78
CA GLU A 181 17.29 29.43 -5.06
C GLU A 181 16.61 28.66 -6.20
N GLU A 182 16.63 29.24 -7.39
CA GLU A 182 16.12 28.60 -8.61
C GLU A 182 17.04 27.46 -9.05
N ILE A 183 16.45 26.45 -9.65
CA ILE A 183 17.19 25.33 -10.27
C ILE A 183 17.36 25.64 -11.76
N ALA A 184 18.58 25.49 -12.26
CA ALA A 184 18.87 25.62 -13.69
C ALA A 184 18.41 24.37 -14.48
N VAL A 185 18.00 24.58 -15.73
CA VAL A 185 17.56 23.49 -16.64
C VAL A 185 18.65 22.42 -16.77
N ASP A 186 19.88 22.85 -17.00
CA ASP A 186 21.02 21.92 -17.20
C ASP A 186 21.26 21.04 -15.98
N THR A 187 21.11 21.56 -14.76
CA THR A 187 21.27 20.80 -13.51
C THR A 187 20.33 19.58 -13.49
N LEU A 188 19.08 19.79 -13.85
CA LEU A 188 18.09 18.71 -13.84
C LEU A 188 18.26 17.75 -15.01
N ILE A 189 18.72 18.24 -16.18
CA ILE A 189 19.09 17.39 -17.30
C ILE A 189 20.26 16.48 -16.94
N ASP A 190 21.31 17.02 -16.33
CA ASP A 190 22.47 16.24 -15.90
C ASP A 190 22.08 15.15 -14.90
N GLU A 191 21.19 15.44 -13.94
CA GLU A 191 20.63 14.45 -13.01
C GLU A 191 19.94 13.30 -13.75
N LEU A 192 19.11 13.63 -14.75
CA LEU A 192 18.38 12.64 -15.55
C LEU A 192 19.31 11.82 -16.45
N MET A 193 20.29 12.45 -17.07
CA MET A 193 21.25 11.79 -17.95
C MET A 193 22.18 10.84 -17.18
N ALA A 194 22.54 11.17 -15.93
CA ALA A 194 23.37 10.33 -15.09
C ALA A 194 22.72 8.95 -14.77
N ILE A 195 21.39 8.87 -14.74
CA ILE A 195 20.67 7.64 -14.42
C ILE A 195 20.09 6.93 -15.66
N ARG A 196 20.05 7.62 -16.80
CA ARG A 196 19.36 7.20 -18.02
C ARG A 196 19.70 5.77 -18.45
N ASP A 197 20.97 5.48 -18.63
CA ASP A 197 21.42 4.20 -19.20
C ASP A 197 21.11 3.00 -18.28
N ARG A 198 20.97 3.23 -16.97
CA ARG A 198 20.52 2.22 -16.02
C ARG A 198 19.01 1.96 -16.12
N MET A 199 18.23 2.93 -16.58
CA MET A 199 16.76 2.85 -16.65
C MET A 199 16.26 2.34 -18.00
N LEU A 200 16.94 2.68 -19.11
CA LEU A 200 16.50 2.35 -20.48
C LEU A 200 16.15 0.87 -20.70
N PRO A 201 16.90 -0.11 -20.16
CA PRO A 201 16.61 -1.53 -20.44
C PRO A 201 15.25 -2.00 -19.93
N PHE A 202 14.67 -1.30 -18.96
CA PHE A 202 13.43 -1.72 -18.30
C PHE A 202 12.16 -1.11 -18.92
N ILE A 203 12.30 -0.10 -19.80
CA ILE A 203 11.17 0.66 -20.34
C ILE A 203 10.36 -0.19 -21.33
N GLU A 204 9.04 -0.28 -21.10
CA GLU A 204 8.13 -1.10 -21.90
C GLU A 204 6.74 -0.46 -21.96
N SER A 205 6.00 -0.70 -23.05
CA SER A 205 4.56 -0.41 -23.10
C SER A 205 3.77 -1.42 -22.28
N VAL A 206 3.69 -1.18 -20.96
CA VAL A 206 3.19 -2.12 -19.97
C VAL A 206 1.75 -2.56 -20.25
N TRP A 207 0.85 -1.67 -20.71
CA TRP A 207 -0.52 -2.05 -21.03
C TRP A 207 -0.58 -3.13 -22.13
N LEU A 208 0.28 -3.03 -23.14
CA LEU A 208 0.37 -4.02 -24.23
C LEU A 208 0.95 -5.34 -23.73
N LEU A 209 2.03 -5.28 -22.96
CA LEU A 209 2.66 -6.43 -22.32
C LEU A 209 1.65 -7.22 -21.46
N LEU A 210 0.92 -6.52 -20.59
CA LEU A 210 -0.03 -7.16 -19.68
C LEU A 210 -1.24 -7.76 -20.44
N ASP A 211 -1.72 -7.12 -21.50
CA ASP A 211 -2.77 -7.68 -22.34
C ASP A 211 -2.31 -8.97 -23.06
N GLN A 212 -1.05 -9.00 -23.54
CA GLN A 212 -0.45 -10.20 -24.13
C GLN A 212 -0.34 -11.33 -23.09
N LYS A 213 0.15 -11.03 -21.88
CA LYS A 213 0.26 -11.98 -20.77
C LYS A 213 -1.11 -12.56 -20.39
N ARG A 214 -2.12 -11.70 -20.24
CA ARG A 214 -3.50 -12.10 -19.97
C ARG A 214 -4.05 -13.03 -21.07
N LYS A 215 -3.87 -12.67 -22.34
CA LYS A 215 -4.31 -13.49 -23.49
C LYS A 215 -3.60 -14.83 -23.56
N ALA A 216 -2.36 -14.91 -23.08
CA ALA A 216 -1.61 -16.15 -22.95
C ALA A 216 -2.09 -17.02 -21.75
N GLY A 217 -3.06 -16.56 -20.96
CA GLY A 217 -3.56 -17.27 -19.79
C GLY A 217 -2.64 -17.19 -18.57
N GLU A 218 -1.69 -16.24 -18.53
CA GLU A 218 -0.81 -16.06 -17.39
C GLU A 218 -1.55 -15.42 -16.21
N ARG A 219 -1.24 -15.86 -14.99
CA ARG A 219 -1.80 -15.31 -13.75
C ARG A 219 -1.11 -14.02 -13.40
N ILE A 220 -1.88 -12.94 -13.26
CA ILE A 220 -1.37 -11.60 -12.90
C ILE A 220 -1.81 -11.26 -11.48
N LEU A 221 -0.85 -10.93 -10.63
CA LEU A 221 -1.05 -10.41 -9.29
C LEU A 221 -0.81 -8.90 -9.29
N PHE A 222 -1.83 -8.13 -8.93
CA PHE A 222 -1.71 -6.69 -8.72
C PHE A 222 -1.45 -6.42 -7.24
N GLU A 223 -0.26 -5.94 -6.93
CA GLU A 223 0.23 -5.67 -5.59
C GLU A 223 -0.03 -4.22 -5.22
N GLY A 224 -1.03 -3.97 -4.37
CA GLY A 224 -1.31 -2.66 -3.79
C GLY A 224 -0.38 -2.32 -2.64
N ALA A 225 -0.15 -1.03 -2.45
CA ALA A 225 0.54 -0.47 -1.29
C ALA A 225 -0.44 0.36 -0.46
N GLN A 226 -0.06 0.72 0.78
CA GLN A 226 -0.90 1.44 1.75
C GLN A 226 -2.21 0.67 2.08
N GLY A 227 -3.30 1.38 2.34
CA GLY A 227 -4.61 0.81 2.63
C GLY A 227 -5.72 1.77 2.22
N THR A 228 -6.94 1.27 2.06
CA THR A 228 -8.10 2.03 1.54
C THR A 228 -8.36 3.32 2.30
N LEU A 229 -8.16 3.34 3.62
CA LEU A 229 -8.38 4.53 4.43
C LEU A 229 -7.27 5.59 4.31
N LEU A 230 -6.21 5.29 3.54
CA LEU A 230 -5.19 6.23 3.09
C LEU A 230 -5.38 6.67 1.62
N ASP A 231 -6.43 6.25 0.95
CA ASP A 231 -6.74 6.68 -0.43
C ASP A 231 -7.00 8.19 -0.48
N ILE A 232 -6.51 8.86 -1.54
CA ILE A 232 -6.64 10.33 -1.67
C ILE A 232 -8.11 10.81 -1.72
N ASP A 233 -9.01 10.00 -2.27
CA ASP A 233 -10.42 10.33 -2.44
C ASP A 233 -11.31 9.70 -1.36
N HIS A 234 -11.05 8.44 -1.00
CA HIS A 234 -11.89 7.62 -0.13
C HIS A 234 -11.37 7.49 1.31
N GLY A 235 -10.15 7.96 1.57
CA GLY A 235 -9.51 7.89 2.89
C GLY A 235 -9.89 9.05 3.81
N THR A 236 -9.20 9.10 4.95
CA THR A 236 -9.39 10.11 6.01
C THR A 236 -8.61 11.39 5.69
N TYR A 237 -9.00 12.07 4.60
CA TYR A 237 -8.39 13.31 4.13
C TYR A 237 -8.36 14.39 5.24
N PRO A 238 -7.25 15.16 5.41
CA PRO A 238 -6.03 15.20 4.58
C PRO A 238 -4.95 14.19 4.99
N PHE A 239 -5.17 13.33 5.98
CA PHE A 239 -4.21 12.37 6.51
C PHE A 239 -4.21 11.09 5.66
N VAL A 240 -3.80 11.22 4.41
CA VAL A 240 -3.84 10.20 3.36
C VAL A 240 -2.55 10.22 2.53
N THR A 241 -2.35 9.21 1.67
CA THR A 241 -1.34 9.27 0.62
C THR A 241 -1.84 10.10 -0.57
N SER A 242 -0.95 10.45 -1.48
CA SER A 242 -1.29 11.28 -2.66
C SER A 242 -1.74 10.46 -3.88
N SER A 243 -2.04 9.19 -3.70
CA SER A 243 -2.50 8.31 -4.78
C SER A 243 -3.83 7.65 -4.45
N ASN A 244 -4.56 7.22 -5.48
CA ASN A 244 -5.61 6.25 -5.29
C ASN A 244 -4.99 4.89 -4.97
N VAL A 245 -5.51 4.22 -3.93
CA VAL A 245 -5.03 2.93 -3.45
C VAL A 245 -6.10 1.84 -3.53
N VAL A 246 -7.31 2.22 -3.96
CA VAL A 246 -8.43 1.30 -4.16
C VAL A 246 -8.19 0.37 -5.35
N ALA A 247 -8.90 -0.77 -5.37
CA ALA A 247 -8.70 -1.82 -6.38
C ALA A 247 -8.88 -1.32 -7.82
N GLY A 248 -9.79 -0.37 -8.06
CA GLY A 248 -9.99 0.26 -9.38
C GLY A 248 -8.72 0.89 -9.96
N GLN A 249 -7.81 1.33 -9.10
CA GLN A 249 -6.52 1.89 -9.51
C GLN A 249 -5.60 0.83 -10.15
N ALA A 250 -5.78 -0.45 -9.88
CA ALA A 250 -5.03 -1.51 -10.55
C ALA A 250 -5.28 -1.49 -12.08
N ALA A 251 -6.51 -1.21 -12.50
CA ALA A 251 -6.83 -1.02 -13.92
C ALA A 251 -6.17 0.24 -14.50
N ALA A 252 -6.42 1.41 -13.92
CA ALA A 252 -5.90 2.68 -14.41
C ALA A 252 -4.37 2.76 -14.32
N GLY A 253 -3.78 2.24 -13.23
CA GLY A 253 -2.34 2.33 -12.94
C GLY A 253 -1.48 1.27 -13.63
N SER A 254 -2.09 0.31 -14.33
CA SER A 254 -1.39 -0.70 -15.14
C SER A 254 -1.77 -0.66 -16.63
N GLY A 255 -2.87 0.05 -16.97
CA GLY A 255 -3.41 0.09 -18.32
C GLY A 255 -4.26 -1.14 -18.69
N MET A 256 -4.65 -1.95 -17.71
CA MET A 256 -5.57 -3.08 -17.91
C MET A 256 -7.03 -2.61 -17.87
N GLY A 257 -7.89 -3.29 -18.60
CA GLY A 257 -9.34 -3.03 -18.50
C GLY A 257 -9.90 -3.46 -17.13
N PRO A 258 -10.86 -2.71 -16.55
CA PRO A 258 -11.40 -3.03 -15.20
C PRO A 258 -12.00 -4.43 -15.11
N GLY A 259 -12.61 -4.95 -16.18
CA GLY A 259 -13.15 -6.32 -16.23
C GLY A 259 -12.07 -7.43 -16.22
N SER A 260 -10.78 -7.07 -16.24
CA SER A 260 -9.66 -8.02 -16.20
C SER A 260 -9.02 -8.15 -14.82
N LEU A 261 -9.55 -7.47 -13.79
CA LEU A 261 -8.94 -7.47 -12.45
C LEU A 261 -9.15 -8.79 -11.70
N GLY A 262 -10.26 -9.50 -11.96
CA GLY A 262 -10.54 -10.79 -11.36
C GLY A 262 -10.91 -10.70 -9.88
N TYR A 263 -10.24 -11.50 -9.03
CA TYR A 263 -10.50 -11.58 -7.60
C TYR A 263 -9.89 -10.40 -6.85
N ILE A 264 -10.66 -9.73 -6.01
CA ILE A 264 -10.18 -8.62 -5.18
C ILE A 264 -10.04 -9.11 -3.74
N LEU A 265 -8.79 -9.25 -3.29
CA LEU A 265 -8.44 -9.71 -1.96
C LEU A 265 -8.12 -8.52 -1.04
N GLY A 266 -8.97 -8.29 -0.05
CA GLY A 266 -8.74 -7.29 1.00
C GLY A 266 -7.86 -7.85 2.12
N ILE A 267 -6.72 -7.25 2.38
CA ILE A 267 -5.91 -7.62 3.55
C ILE A 267 -6.41 -6.83 4.74
N THR A 268 -6.80 -7.54 5.78
CA THR A 268 -7.47 -6.99 6.96
C THR A 268 -6.81 -7.54 8.22
N LYS A 269 -6.37 -6.68 9.11
CA LYS A 269 -5.86 -7.08 10.41
C LYS A 269 -7.02 -7.36 11.37
N ALA A 270 -6.90 -8.36 12.24
CA ALA A 270 -7.93 -8.73 13.21
C ALA A 270 -8.19 -7.65 14.30
N TYR A 271 -7.43 -6.59 14.30
CA TYR A 271 -7.61 -5.35 15.06
C TYR A 271 -7.21 -4.18 14.16
N THR A 272 -7.24 -2.95 14.66
CA THR A 272 -6.92 -1.78 13.84
C THR A 272 -5.62 -1.14 14.28
N THR A 273 -4.80 -0.69 13.31
CA THR A 273 -3.61 0.13 13.60
C THR A 273 -3.53 1.31 12.66
N ARG A 274 -2.92 2.39 13.14
CA ARG A 274 -2.66 3.58 12.33
C ARG A 274 -1.29 4.17 12.65
N VAL A 275 -0.59 4.63 11.61
CA VAL A 275 0.64 5.43 11.75
C VAL A 275 0.31 6.89 11.52
N GLY A 276 0.89 7.78 12.33
CA GLY A 276 0.77 9.23 12.15
C GLY A 276 -0.53 9.81 12.68
N GLU A 277 -0.82 11.01 12.20
CA GLU A 277 -1.94 11.83 12.65
C GLU A 277 -3.26 11.40 11.98
N GLY A 278 -4.34 12.04 12.42
CA GLY A 278 -5.67 11.87 11.86
C GLY A 278 -6.60 11.02 12.71
N PRO A 279 -7.88 10.89 12.30
CA PRO A 279 -8.91 10.24 13.08
C PRO A 279 -8.67 8.74 13.24
N PHE A 280 -8.97 8.23 14.42
CA PHE A 280 -8.92 6.81 14.74
C PHE A 280 -10.02 6.49 15.77
N PRO A 281 -11.26 6.27 15.31
CA PRO A 281 -12.41 6.16 16.23
C PRO A 281 -12.29 5.07 17.28
N THR A 282 -11.62 3.95 16.96
CA THR A 282 -11.47 2.79 17.85
C THR A 282 -10.13 2.74 18.58
N GLU A 283 -9.36 3.83 18.58
CA GLU A 283 -8.06 3.91 19.26
C GLU A 283 -8.18 3.61 20.75
N LEU A 284 -7.16 2.96 21.30
CA LEU A 284 -7.04 2.58 22.69
C LEU A 284 -5.78 3.17 23.31
N ASP A 285 -5.95 4.02 24.31
CA ASP A 285 -4.87 4.61 25.10
C ASP A 285 -4.77 3.93 26.49
N ASP A 286 -5.09 2.63 26.57
CA ASP A 286 -5.15 1.82 27.78
C ASP A 286 -4.26 0.56 27.69
N ASP A 287 -4.32 -0.29 28.70
CA ASP A 287 -3.56 -1.54 28.78
C ASP A 287 -3.85 -2.48 27.61
N ASP A 288 -5.07 -2.48 27.08
CA ASP A 288 -5.45 -3.28 25.90
C ASP A 288 -4.75 -2.76 24.64
N GLY A 289 -4.71 -1.45 24.45
CA GLY A 289 -3.98 -0.81 23.35
C GLY A 289 -2.47 -1.07 23.41
N GLN A 290 -1.88 -0.97 24.60
CA GLN A 290 -0.47 -1.32 24.82
C GLN A 290 -0.21 -2.79 24.49
N ARG A 291 -1.05 -3.70 24.98
CA ARG A 291 -0.95 -5.14 24.74
C ARG A 291 -1.04 -5.51 23.26
N LEU A 292 -1.95 -4.88 22.50
CA LEU A 292 -2.03 -5.03 21.04
C LEU A 292 -0.73 -4.59 20.36
N GLY A 293 -0.17 -3.44 20.76
CA GLY A 293 1.08 -2.90 20.24
C GLY A 293 2.28 -3.80 20.49
N GLU A 294 2.45 -4.29 21.70
CA GLU A 294 3.57 -5.15 22.10
C GLU A 294 3.49 -6.53 21.41
N ARG A 295 2.34 -7.20 21.50
CA ARG A 295 2.16 -8.54 20.93
C ARG A 295 2.16 -8.52 19.40
N GLY A 296 1.57 -7.47 18.82
CA GLY A 296 1.55 -7.26 17.38
C GLY A 296 2.89 -6.78 16.80
N HIS A 297 3.89 -6.46 17.65
CA HIS A 297 5.11 -5.80 17.22
C HIS A 297 4.82 -4.57 16.33
N GLU A 298 3.90 -3.73 16.80
CA GLU A 298 3.38 -2.61 16.03
C GLU A 298 4.33 -1.41 16.04
N PHE A 299 5.46 -1.58 15.34
CA PHE A 299 6.48 -0.56 15.12
C PHE A 299 6.74 -0.40 13.63
N GLY A 300 6.95 0.84 13.19
CA GLY A 300 7.24 1.15 11.79
C GLY A 300 8.56 0.52 11.34
N THR A 301 8.53 -0.27 10.27
CA THR A 301 9.69 -1.01 9.74
C THR A 301 10.85 -0.10 9.34
N VAL A 302 10.55 1.13 8.91
CA VAL A 302 11.54 2.11 8.44
C VAL A 302 11.88 3.14 9.51
N THR A 303 10.89 3.60 10.25
CA THR A 303 11.03 4.70 11.21
C THR A 303 11.15 4.25 12.66
N GLY A 304 10.86 2.99 12.97
CA GLY A 304 10.76 2.47 14.34
C GLY A 304 9.63 3.10 15.17
N ARG A 305 8.81 3.99 14.59
CA ARG A 305 7.73 4.68 15.29
C ARG A 305 6.65 3.68 15.68
N GLN A 306 6.19 3.76 16.93
CA GLN A 306 5.07 2.96 17.42
C GLN A 306 3.80 3.31 16.64
N ARG A 307 3.03 2.29 16.27
CA ARG A 307 1.70 2.43 15.68
C ARG A 307 0.66 2.59 16.78
N ARG A 308 -0.30 3.45 16.56
CA ARG A 308 -1.52 3.56 17.36
C ARG A 308 -2.33 2.27 17.15
N CYS A 309 -2.91 1.71 18.20
CA CYS A 309 -3.65 0.46 18.16
C CYS A 309 -5.09 0.67 18.65
N GLY A 310 -6.01 -0.13 18.15
CA GLY A 310 -7.42 -0.07 18.54
C GLY A 310 -8.18 -1.33 18.17
N TRP A 311 -9.42 -1.44 18.65
CA TRP A 311 -10.30 -2.55 18.33
C TRP A 311 -10.65 -2.59 16.84
N PHE A 312 -11.06 -3.77 16.36
CA PHE A 312 -11.49 -3.97 14.99
C PHE A 312 -12.67 -3.05 14.64
N ASP A 313 -12.57 -2.34 13.55
CA ASP A 313 -13.61 -1.42 13.07
C ASP A 313 -14.33 -2.01 11.84
N ALA A 314 -15.43 -2.69 12.08
CA ALA A 314 -16.22 -3.33 11.03
C ALA A 314 -16.93 -2.29 10.13
N ALA A 315 -17.27 -1.11 10.66
CA ALA A 315 -17.90 -0.06 9.83
C ALA A 315 -16.93 0.45 8.75
N LEU A 316 -15.67 0.70 9.11
CA LEU A 316 -14.63 1.11 8.16
C LEU A 316 -14.27 0.01 7.17
N VAL A 317 -14.14 -1.24 7.65
CA VAL A 317 -13.81 -2.36 6.75
C VAL A 317 -14.96 -2.64 5.79
N ARG A 318 -16.22 -2.55 6.21
CA ARG A 318 -17.39 -2.65 5.33
C ARG A 318 -17.39 -1.58 4.25
N GLN A 319 -17.05 -0.34 4.58
CA GLN A 319 -16.85 0.73 3.59
C GLN A 319 -15.74 0.36 2.60
N SER A 320 -14.63 -0.18 3.09
CA SER A 320 -13.52 -0.63 2.23
C SER A 320 -13.94 -1.78 1.32
N VAL A 321 -14.75 -2.72 1.82
CA VAL A 321 -15.33 -3.82 1.01
C VAL A 321 -16.14 -3.26 -0.15
N ALA A 322 -17.04 -2.30 0.13
CA ALA A 322 -17.90 -1.71 -0.88
C ALA A 322 -17.11 -0.89 -1.93
N VAL A 323 -16.19 -0.03 -1.50
CA VAL A 323 -15.42 0.86 -2.40
C VAL A 323 -14.48 0.08 -3.32
N ASN A 324 -13.90 -1.01 -2.84
CA ASN A 324 -12.98 -1.85 -3.62
C ASN A 324 -13.70 -2.96 -4.41
N GLY A 325 -14.92 -3.34 -4.05
CA GLY A 325 -15.56 -4.56 -4.53
C GLY A 325 -14.82 -5.81 -4.04
N ILE A 326 -14.40 -5.84 -2.77
CA ILE A 326 -13.64 -6.97 -2.19
C ILE A 326 -14.47 -8.25 -2.28
N THR A 327 -13.90 -9.27 -2.92
CA THR A 327 -14.49 -10.60 -3.10
C THR A 327 -14.29 -11.48 -1.86
N GLY A 328 -13.15 -11.32 -1.19
CA GLY A 328 -12.83 -11.99 0.06
C GLY A 328 -11.69 -11.30 0.76
N ILE A 329 -11.49 -11.61 2.05
CA ILE A 329 -10.42 -11.02 2.85
C ILE A 329 -9.37 -12.06 3.26
N ALA A 330 -8.13 -11.59 3.40
CA ALA A 330 -7.11 -12.28 4.18
C ALA A 330 -7.05 -11.61 5.55
N LEU A 331 -7.59 -12.29 6.56
CA LEU A 331 -7.56 -11.83 7.95
C LEU A 331 -6.20 -12.18 8.56
N THR A 332 -5.50 -11.19 9.06
CA THR A 332 -4.12 -11.33 9.57
C THR A 332 -4.05 -11.06 11.06
N LYS A 333 -3.01 -11.60 11.71
CA LYS A 333 -2.67 -11.32 13.12
C LYS A 333 -3.78 -11.70 14.10
N LEU A 334 -4.47 -12.81 13.86
CA LEU A 334 -5.47 -13.35 14.79
C LEU A 334 -4.79 -13.73 16.12
N ASP A 335 -3.58 -14.25 16.08
CA ASP A 335 -2.74 -14.65 17.20
C ASP A 335 -2.47 -13.54 18.22
N VAL A 336 -2.50 -12.30 17.80
CA VAL A 336 -2.33 -11.14 18.69
C VAL A 336 -3.47 -11.02 19.70
N LEU A 337 -4.66 -11.52 19.35
CA LEU A 337 -5.86 -11.50 20.20
C LEU A 337 -5.92 -12.64 21.23
N ASP A 338 -4.99 -13.59 21.20
CA ASP A 338 -4.95 -14.70 22.16
C ASP A 338 -4.90 -14.19 23.62
N GLY A 339 -5.66 -14.79 24.49
CA GLY A 339 -5.68 -14.50 25.93
C GLY A 339 -6.36 -13.18 26.32
N PHE A 340 -7.04 -12.47 25.41
CA PHE A 340 -8.00 -11.45 25.81
C PHE A 340 -9.25 -12.10 26.36
N LYS A 341 -9.80 -11.55 27.44
CA LYS A 341 -11.05 -12.04 28.04
C LYS A 341 -12.28 -11.64 27.24
N GLU A 342 -12.25 -10.40 26.74
CA GLU A 342 -13.28 -9.79 25.91
C GLU A 342 -12.63 -9.11 24.72
N LEU A 343 -13.30 -9.16 23.60
CA LEU A 343 -12.93 -8.47 22.36
C LEU A 343 -14.08 -7.55 21.96
N LYS A 344 -13.76 -6.37 21.45
CA LYS A 344 -14.76 -5.42 20.98
C LYS A 344 -14.66 -5.22 19.49
N ILE A 345 -15.80 -5.22 18.80
CA ILE A 345 -15.91 -4.92 17.40
C ILE A 345 -16.75 -3.66 17.25
N CYS A 346 -16.20 -2.62 16.62
CA CYS A 346 -16.97 -1.42 16.31
C CYS A 346 -17.92 -1.73 15.15
N VAL A 347 -19.20 -1.68 15.41
CA VAL A 347 -20.27 -2.01 14.45
C VAL A 347 -20.91 -0.77 13.81
N GLY A 348 -20.48 0.42 14.18
CA GLY A 348 -20.92 1.72 13.70
C GLY A 348 -20.57 2.82 14.68
N TYR A 349 -21.07 4.02 14.45
CA TYR A 349 -20.78 5.19 15.28
C TYR A 349 -22.03 5.91 15.74
N GLU A 350 -21.89 6.68 16.78
CA GLU A 350 -22.82 7.73 17.17
C GLU A 350 -22.21 9.09 16.81
N LEU A 351 -22.96 9.93 16.11
CA LEU A 351 -22.60 11.30 15.76
C LEU A 351 -23.74 12.23 16.15
N ASP A 352 -23.46 13.14 17.10
CA ASP A 352 -24.41 14.13 17.58
C ASP A 352 -25.77 13.49 17.99
N GLY A 353 -25.70 12.34 18.70
CA GLY A 353 -26.88 11.58 19.19
C GLY A 353 -27.59 10.73 18.11
N LYS A 354 -27.02 10.60 16.92
CA LYS A 354 -27.58 9.76 15.84
C LYS A 354 -26.66 8.61 15.51
N ARG A 355 -27.22 7.42 15.38
CA ARG A 355 -26.51 6.24 14.89
C ARG A 355 -26.22 6.37 13.39
N ILE A 356 -24.96 6.13 13.03
CA ILE A 356 -24.48 6.02 11.64
C ILE A 356 -23.61 4.76 11.50
N ASP A 357 -23.54 4.21 10.31
CA ASP A 357 -22.83 2.97 9.99
C ASP A 357 -21.65 3.17 9.01
N TYR A 358 -21.22 4.41 8.85
CA TYR A 358 -20.08 4.83 8.03
C TYR A 358 -19.31 5.95 8.71
N LEU A 359 -18.04 6.13 8.37
CA LEU A 359 -17.25 7.28 8.83
C LEU A 359 -17.53 8.49 7.93
N PRO A 360 -17.98 9.65 8.49
CA PRO A 360 -18.22 10.85 7.71
C PRO A 360 -16.96 11.36 7.02
N ALA A 361 -17.09 11.98 5.84
CA ALA A 361 -15.95 12.56 5.12
C ALA A 361 -15.41 13.86 5.79
N SER A 362 -16.26 14.59 6.50
CA SER A 362 -15.87 15.85 7.16
C SER A 362 -14.96 15.59 8.35
N GLN A 363 -13.78 16.21 8.37
CA GLN A 363 -12.81 16.11 9.47
C GLN A 363 -13.43 16.48 10.83
N GLY A 364 -14.24 17.53 10.87
CA GLY A 364 -14.93 17.93 12.11
C GLY A 364 -15.97 16.92 12.59
N ALA A 365 -16.62 16.18 11.68
CA ALA A 365 -17.51 15.10 12.05
C ALA A 365 -16.72 13.86 12.49
N GLN A 366 -15.62 13.51 11.80
CA GLN A 366 -14.74 12.42 12.17
C GLN A 366 -14.17 12.56 13.61
N ALA A 367 -13.89 13.79 14.02
CA ALA A 367 -13.42 14.07 15.38
C ALA A 367 -14.49 13.89 16.47
N ARG A 368 -15.77 13.85 16.11
CA ARG A 368 -16.89 13.74 17.07
C ARG A 368 -17.57 12.39 17.08
N VAL A 369 -17.24 11.49 16.16
CA VAL A 369 -17.84 10.16 16.17
C VAL A 369 -17.42 9.39 17.41
N VAL A 370 -18.36 8.68 18.00
CA VAL A 370 -18.14 7.78 19.14
C VAL A 370 -18.39 6.37 18.64
N PRO A 371 -17.41 5.43 18.77
CA PRO A 371 -17.60 4.06 18.31
C PRO A 371 -18.64 3.33 19.14
N VAL A 372 -19.48 2.54 18.50
CA VAL A 372 -20.45 1.67 19.14
C VAL A 372 -19.98 0.23 19.00
N TYR A 373 -19.74 -0.40 20.12
CA TYR A 373 -19.13 -1.72 20.18
C TYR A 373 -20.15 -2.84 20.41
N GLU A 374 -19.92 -3.94 19.72
CA GLU A 374 -20.37 -5.28 20.11
C GLU A 374 -19.24 -5.95 20.88
N VAL A 375 -19.58 -6.55 22.03
CA VAL A 375 -18.61 -7.25 22.90
C VAL A 375 -18.75 -8.74 22.65
N MET A 376 -17.62 -9.42 22.46
CA MET A 376 -17.53 -10.87 22.31
C MET A 376 -16.61 -11.47 23.36
N ASP A 377 -16.88 -12.70 23.75
CA ASP A 377 -15.93 -13.46 24.57
C ASP A 377 -14.63 -13.69 23.80
N GLY A 378 -13.51 -13.49 24.47
CA GLY A 378 -12.21 -13.87 23.96
C GLY A 378 -11.89 -15.35 24.17
N TRP A 379 -10.63 -15.72 24.01
CA TRP A 379 -10.15 -17.09 24.23
C TRP A 379 -8.78 -17.07 24.91
N ASN A 380 -8.45 -18.16 25.61
CA ASN A 380 -7.18 -18.30 26.34
C ASN A 380 -6.17 -19.19 25.63
N GLU A 381 -6.66 -20.08 24.76
CA GLU A 381 -5.83 -21.00 23.98
C GLU A 381 -5.06 -20.22 22.92
N THR A 382 -3.92 -20.75 22.45
CA THR A 382 -3.17 -20.13 21.38
C THR A 382 -3.75 -20.47 20.02
N THR A 383 -3.78 -19.46 19.13
CA THR A 383 -4.07 -19.64 17.71
C THR A 383 -2.79 -19.67 16.86
N VAL A 384 -1.61 -19.42 17.48
CA VAL A 384 -0.32 -19.40 16.81
C VAL A 384 -0.04 -20.74 16.13
N GLY A 385 0.24 -20.71 14.84
CA GLY A 385 0.60 -21.91 14.06
C GLY A 385 -0.58 -22.78 13.65
N ALA A 386 -1.83 -22.38 13.92
CA ALA A 386 -3.00 -23.08 13.40
C ALA A 386 -3.01 -23.10 11.87
N ARG A 387 -3.23 -24.28 11.28
CA ARG A 387 -3.23 -24.50 9.81
C ARG A 387 -4.57 -25.06 9.29
N SER A 388 -5.50 -25.32 10.20
CA SER A 388 -6.87 -25.73 9.90
C SER A 388 -7.86 -25.08 10.86
N TRP A 389 -9.13 -25.05 10.48
CA TRP A 389 -10.20 -24.57 11.39
C TRP A 389 -10.31 -25.41 12.67
N ALA A 390 -9.96 -26.70 12.60
CA ALA A 390 -10.02 -27.59 13.75
C ALA A 390 -8.97 -27.26 14.83
N ASP A 391 -7.91 -26.54 14.46
CA ASP A 391 -6.86 -26.13 15.39
C ASP A 391 -7.22 -24.85 16.17
N LEU A 392 -8.33 -24.17 15.79
CA LEU A 392 -8.72 -22.91 16.38
C LEU A 392 -9.68 -23.10 17.55
N PRO A 393 -9.56 -22.28 18.63
CA PRO A 393 -10.54 -22.19 19.68
C PRO A 393 -11.93 -21.80 19.13
N ALA A 394 -12.99 -22.34 19.74
CA ALA A 394 -14.36 -22.09 19.29
C ALA A 394 -14.71 -20.58 19.29
N GLN A 395 -14.20 -19.83 20.28
CA GLN A 395 -14.45 -18.39 20.36
C GLN A 395 -13.67 -17.61 19.25
N ALA A 396 -12.47 -18.05 18.88
CA ALA A 396 -11.74 -17.48 17.76
C ALA A 396 -12.52 -17.70 16.43
N ILE A 397 -13.08 -18.89 16.23
CA ILE A 397 -13.94 -19.18 15.07
C ILE A 397 -15.17 -18.25 15.06
N LYS A 398 -15.84 -18.09 16.21
CA LYS A 398 -17.00 -17.19 16.33
C LYS A 398 -16.63 -15.75 16.01
N TYR A 399 -15.46 -15.27 16.48
CA TYR A 399 -14.95 -13.94 16.17
C TYR A 399 -14.76 -13.75 14.66
N VAL A 400 -14.07 -14.69 14.00
CA VAL A 400 -13.85 -14.63 12.55
C VAL A 400 -15.18 -14.63 11.78
N ARG A 401 -16.13 -15.51 12.15
CA ARG A 401 -17.45 -15.56 11.50
C ARG A 401 -18.24 -14.26 11.72
N ARG A 402 -18.12 -13.68 12.92
CA ARG A 402 -18.80 -12.41 13.20
C ARG A 402 -18.21 -11.25 12.39
N VAL A 403 -16.90 -11.24 12.21
CA VAL A 403 -16.24 -10.28 11.32
C VAL A 403 -16.78 -10.41 9.89
N GLU A 404 -16.85 -11.64 9.32
CA GLU A 404 -17.42 -11.87 7.98
C GLU A 404 -18.85 -11.32 7.83
N GLU A 405 -19.71 -11.60 8.80
CA GLU A 405 -21.11 -11.11 8.81
C GLU A 405 -21.16 -9.59 8.81
N LEU A 406 -20.36 -8.94 9.67
CA LEU A 406 -20.41 -7.50 9.85
C LEU A 406 -19.84 -6.72 8.66
N ILE A 407 -18.83 -7.25 7.97
CA ILE A 407 -18.21 -6.58 6.83
C ILE A 407 -18.84 -6.97 5.48
N GLY A 408 -19.59 -8.08 5.44
CA GLY A 408 -20.25 -8.57 4.22
C GLY A 408 -19.29 -9.21 3.20
N ALA A 409 -18.15 -9.75 3.64
CA ALA A 409 -17.18 -10.44 2.79
C ALA A 409 -16.62 -11.67 3.51
N PRO A 410 -16.40 -12.82 2.80
CA PRO A 410 -15.87 -14.03 3.41
C PRO A 410 -14.38 -13.92 3.70
N VAL A 411 -13.91 -14.64 4.71
CA VAL A 411 -12.49 -14.85 4.97
C VAL A 411 -11.97 -15.96 4.05
N SER A 412 -11.20 -15.58 3.04
CA SER A 412 -10.57 -16.51 2.08
C SER A 412 -9.25 -17.05 2.59
N MET A 413 -8.57 -16.30 3.44
CA MET A 413 -7.30 -16.68 4.06
C MET A 413 -7.26 -16.18 5.51
N LEU A 414 -6.75 -17.01 6.42
CA LEU A 414 -6.58 -16.64 7.82
C LEU A 414 -5.12 -16.87 8.23
N SER A 415 -4.42 -15.79 8.57
CA SER A 415 -3.04 -15.83 9.04
C SER A 415 -2.98 -15.89 10.55
N THR A 416 -2.31 -16.91 11.09
CA THR A 416 -2.26 -17.25 12.52
C THR A 416 -0.88 -17.03 13.15
N SER A 417 0.12 -16.59 12.38
CA SER A 417 1.43 -16.17 12.86
C SER A 417 2.18 -15.37 11.77
N PRO A 418 3.35 -14.81 12.05
CA PRO A 418 4.21 -14.20 11.04
C PRO A 418 4.76 -15.18 9.99
N GLU A 419 4.86 -16.48 10.33
CA GLU A 419 5.41 -17.51 9.46
C GLU A 419 4.50 -17.74 8.24
N ARG A 420 5.11 -17.94 7.08
CA ARG A 420 4.40 -18.08 5.80
C ARG A 420 3.39 -19.22 5.79
N ASP A 421 3.81 -20.39 6.31
CA ASP A 421 3.01 -21.62 6.27
C ASP A 421 1.86 -21.62 7.29
N ASP A 422 1.88 -20.72 8.26
CA ASP A 422 0.85 -20.58 9.27
C ASP A 422 -0.33 -19.75 8.73
N THR A 423 -0.97 -20.29 7.69
CA THR A 423 -2.09 -19.68 6.99
C THR A 423 -3.12 -20.74 6.66
N ILE A 424 -4.36 -20.54 7.11
CA ILE A 424 -5.50 -21.38 6.74
C ILE A 424 -6.04 -20.84 5.41
N LEU A 425 -5.93 -21.63 4.34
CA LEU A 425 -6.51 -21.30 3.06
C LEU A 425 -7.95 -21.83 3.00
N VAL A 426 -8.91 -20.94 2.82
CA VAL A 426 -10.34 -21.26 2.69
C VAL A 426 -10.76 -21.26 1.21
N THR A 427 -10.31 -20.24 0.49
CA THR A 427 -10.56 -20.10 -0.95
C THR A 427 -9.27 -19.63 -1.63
N ASP A 428 -8.85 -20.30 -2.69
CA ASP A 428 -7.70 -19.85 -3.48
C ASP A 428 -8.15 -18.71 -4.40
N PRO A 429 -7.57 -17.48 -4.25
CA PRO A 429 -7.96 -16.33 -5.08
C PRO A 429 -7.67 -16.50 -6.58
N PHE A 430 -6.81 -17.46 -6.99
CA PHE A 430 -6.50 -17.75 -8.40
C PHE A 430 -7.38 -18.83 -9.01
N GLU A 431 -8.22 -19.48 -8.21
CA GLU A 431 -9.18 -20.48 -8.69
C GLU A 431 -10.54 -19.85 -8.94
N ASP A 432 -11.23 -20.26 -10.02
CA ASP A 432 -12.57 -19.77 -10.40
C ASP A 432 -13.65 -20.42 -9.53
#